data_4bb97fa77c741155d6b0dd5c73a0dee7
#
_entry.id   4bb97fa77c741155d6b0dd5c73a0dee7
#
_cell.length_a   1.000
_cell.length_b   1.000
_cell.length_c   1.000
_cell.angle_alpha   90.00
_cell.angle_beta   90.00
_cell.angle_gamma   90.00
#
_symmetry.space_group_name_H-M   'P 1'
#
loop_
_entity.id
_entity.type
_entity.pdbx_description
1 polymer ?
#
loop_
_entity_poly.entity_id
_entity_poly.type
_entity_poly.pdbx_seq_one_letter_code
_entity_poly.pdbx_strand_id
1 'polypeptide(L)'
;MDRFLELLTAVNDVMWAYFLLGLVMVTGIYFTFSTKFVQFTYIKEMFRLITEKPKVGKDGEQKGVSAFQAFTISAASRVGTGTIAGVAIAIAMGGPGSVFWMWVMALFGGASSFAESTLAQVYKVRDKKGVYRGGPAYYMEKGLGQKWMGVLFAIVISVTYGIAFNSVQTNTIAQALQVYNVDTHIAGIALLILTIFVIFGGVTKVVKITQWLVPVMAVAYLFIVLVIMVINIDKLPGVLAQIVKSAFGLEQVGGGVIGMGTSILLGIKRGMFTNEAGLGSTPNAAATADSTHPAKQGFIQTLGVYFDTCLVCTATAFLILLYPGVEYGAGKLQGIQLTQAALTSQVGSIGTIFLIVAIFLFGYSSVIGNYYYGETNIQYLLPKKWAVNVYRVIVCIFVYVGSILDLNLVWGLADVTMGIMSLLNLIAIIGLSGVVYVVLKDYVKQHKQGKDPEFYLDNLPIKIDNATAWKNKKED
;
A
#
# COMPACT_ATOMS: atom_id res chain seq x y z
N MET A 1 -3.58 -25.38 -16.37
CA MET A 1 -4.00 -24.15 -15.69
C MET A 1 -4.66 -24.48 -14.35
N ASP A 2 -5.67 -25.34 -14.33
CA ASP A 2 -6.47 -25.68 -13.14
C ASP A 2 -5.63 -26.24 -11.97
N ARG A 3 -4.74 -27.21 -12.24
CA ARG A 3 -3.84 -27.75 -11.19
C ARG A 3 -2.89 -26.72 -10.58
N PHE A 4 -2.47 -25.73 -11.38
CA PHE A 4 -1.64 -24.63 -10.86
C PHE A 4 -2.45 -23.70 -9.97
N LEU A 5 -3.67 -23.39 -10.35
CA LEU A 5 -4.59 -22.55 -9.56
C LEU A 5 -4.97 -23.26 -8.24
N GLU A 6 -5.23 -24.56 -8.27
CA GLU A 6 -5.47 -25.36 -7.07
C GLU A 6 -4.30 -25.32 -6.09
N LEU A 7 -3.07 -25.54 -6.59
CA LEU A 7 -1.87 -25.46 -5.76
C LEU A 7 -1.68 -24.05 -5.18
N LEU A 8 -1.87 -23.01 -6.00
CA LEU A 8 -1.76 -21.61 -5.59
C LEU A 8 -2.76 -21.29 -4.49
N THR A 9 -4.01 -21.75 -4.63
CA THR A 9 -5.07 -21.57 -3.64
C THR A 9 -4.73 -22.30 -2.34
N ALA A 10 -4.28 -23.55 -2.42
CA ALA A 10 -3.90 -24.33 -1.24
C ALA A 10 -2.75 -23.67 -0.45
N VAL A 11 -1.70 -23.18 -1.14
CA VAL A 11 -0.59 -22.45 -0.51
C VAL A 11 -1.09 -21.16 0.12
N ASN A 12 -1.93 -20.41 -0.58
CA ASN A 12 -2.53 -19.19 -0.11
C ASN A 12 -3.34 -19.39 1.17
N ASP A 13 -4.21 -20.39 1.19
CA ASP A 13 -5.10 -20.69 2.32
C ASP A 13 -4.31 -21.11 3.56
N VAL A 14 -3.34 -22.02 3.40
CA VAL A 14 -2.48 -22.45 4.52
C VAL A 14 -1.68 -21.26 5.06
N MET A 15 -1.07 -20.46 4.21
CA MET A 15 -0.21 -19.35 4.60
C MET A 15 -0.99 -18.26 5.35
N TRP A 16 -2.17 -17.87 4.84
CA TRP A 16 -2.96 -16.79 5.42
C TRP A 16 -3.80 -17.23 6.61
N ALA A 17 -4.52 -18.35 6.51
CA ALA A 17 -5.44 -18.75 7.57
C ALA A 17 -4.72 -19.19 8.86
N TYR A 18 -3.59 -19.87 8.74
CA TYR A 18 -2.92 -20.44 9.91
C TYR A 18 -1.76 -19.60 10.45
N PHE A 19 -1.17 -18.74 9.63
CA PHE A 19 0.07 -18.10 10.02
C PHE A 19 0.07 -16.58 9.89
N LEU A 20 -0.16 -16.05 8.69
CA LEU A 20 0.05 -14.62 8.41
C LEU A 20 -0.98 -13.73 9.11
N LEU A 21 -2.24 -14.14 9.13
CA LEU A 21 -3.30 -13.39 9.80
C LEU A 21 -2.95 -13.12 11.26
N GLY A 22 -2.51 -14.14 11.98
CA GLY A 22 -2.06 -14.03 13.37
C GLY A 22 -0.82 -13.16 13.50
N LEU A 23 0.20 -13.37 12.68
CA LEU A 23 1.46 -12.62 12.72
C LEU A 23 1.26 -11.12 12.46
N VAL A 24 0.46 -10.77 11.44
CA VAL A 24 0.13 -9.37 11.09
C VAL A 24 -0.57 -8.67 12.25
N MET A 25 -1.59 -9.31 12.84
CA MET A 25 -2.36 -8.73 13.94
C MET A 25 -1.51 -8.62 15.21
N VAL A 26 -0.77 -9.65 15.57
CA VAL A 26 0.11 -9.63 16.75
C VAL A 26 1.18 -8.56 16.62
N THR A 27 1.78 -8.40 15.42
CA THR A 27 2.79 -7.35 15.17
C THR A 27 2.19 -5.96 15.29
N GLY A 28 1.02 -5.73 14.68
CA GLY A 28 0.33 -4.44 14.77
C GLY A 28 -0.05 -4.08 16.21
N ILE A 29 -0.56 -5.04 16.98
CA ILE A 29 -0.88 -4.89 18.39
C ILE A 29 0.41 -4.61 19.21
N TYR A 30 1.46 -5.41 18.99
CA TYR A 30 2.76 -5.23 19.65
C TYR A 30 3.31 -3.80 19.44
N PHE A 31 3.38 -3.32 18.20
CA PHE A 31 3.84 -1.96 17.95
C PHE A 31 2.89 -0.90 18.50
N THR A 32 1.59 -1.12 18.49
CA THR A 32 0.63 -0.19 19.09
C THR A 32 0.93 0.05 20.58
N PHE A 33 1.13 -1.02 21.34
CA PHE A 33 1.41 -0.89 22.77
C PHE A 33 2.83 -0.42 23.06
N SER A 34 3.83 -0.97 22.38
CA SER A 34 5.25 -0.62 22.60
C SER A 34 5.58 0.82 22.24
N THR A 35 4.90 1.39 21.23
CA THR A 35 5.03 2.80 20.84
C THR A 35 4.04 3.74 21.52
N LYS A 36 3.26 3.24 22.50
CA LYS A 36 2.24 4.00 23.24
C LYS A 36 1.20 4.65 22.33
N PHE A 37 0.62 3.83 21.44
CA PHE A 37 -0.43 4.25 20.51
C PHE A 37 0.00 5.40 19.60
N VAL A 38 1.24 5.32 19.07
CA VAL A 38 1.85 6.35 18.21
C VAL A 38 0.93 6.78 17.06
N GLN A 39 0.23 5.84 16.48
CA GLN A 39 -0.67 6.05 15.35
C GLN A 39 -1.93 6.87 15.69
N PHE A 40 -2.29 7.00 16.97
CA PHE A 40 -3.42 7.81 17.43
C PHE A 40 -2.96 9.08 18.14
N THR A 41 -1.91 8.98 18.93
CA THR A 41 -1.41 10.07 19.78
C THR A 41 -0.90 11.26 18.94
N TYR A 42 -0.32 10.97 17.75
CA TYR A 42 0.37 11.97 16.94
C TYR A 42 -0.35 12.30 15.62
N ILE A 43 -1.67 12.14 15.53
CA ILE A 43 -2.44 12.43 14.28
C ILE A 43 -2.23 13.87 13.82
N LYS A 44 -2.28 14.86 14.74
CA LYS A 44 -2.04 16.27 14.39
C LYS A 44 -0.64 16.49 13.82
N GLU A 45 0.34 15.79 14.35
CA GLU A 45 1.72 15.84 13.90
C GLU A 45 1.88 15.21 12.50
N MET A 46 1.17 14.14 12.19
CA MET A 46 1.15 13.53 10.86
C MET A 46 0.70 14.54 9.78
N PHE A 47 -0.38 15.30 10.07
CA PHE A 47 -0.86 16.35 9.16
C PHE A 47 0.13 17.53 9.05
N ARG A 48 0.79 17.92 10.14
CA ARG A 48 1.82 18.96 10.11
C ARG A 48 2.99 18.56 9.21
N LEU A 49 3.48 17.33 9.39
CA LEU A 49 4.67 16.85 8.70
C LEU A 49 4.48 16.67 7.20
N ILE A 50 3.29 16.30 6.72
CA ILE A 50 3.03 16.15 5.29
C ILE A 50 3.09 17.50 4.55
N THR A 51 2.83 18.62 5.26
CA THR A 51 2.90 19.97 4.73
C THR A 51 4.26 20.64 4.96
N GLU A 52 5.22 19.94 5.58
CA GLU A 52 6.55 20.46 5.85
C GLU A 52 7.29 20.74 4.53
N LYS A 53 7.80 21.97 4.41
CA LYS A 53 8.54 22.37 3.21
C LYS A 53 9.88 21.61 3.12
N PRO A 54 10.32 21.25 1.91
CA PRO A 54 11.61 20.60 1.72
C PRO A 54 12.75 21.53 2.17
N LYS A 55 13.82 20.95 2.72
CA LYS A 55 15.04 21.71 3.01
C LYS A 55 15.64 22.21 1.69
N VAL A 56 15.85 23.51 1.63
CA VAL A 56 16.53 24.17 0.51
C VAL A 56 18.01 24.30 0.90
N GLY A 57 18.91 23.84 0.02
CA GLY A 57 20.34 24.02 0.23
C GLY A 57 20.76 25.50 0.17
N LYS A 58 22.00 25.81 0.58
CA LYS A 58 22.54 27.17 0.53
C LYS A 58 22.50 27.77 -0.90
N ASP A 59 22.41 26.90 -1.90
CA ASP A 59 22.40 27.25 -3.32
C ASP A 59 20.97 27.47 -3.88
N GLY A 60 19.94 27.44 -3.03
CA GLY A 60 18.53 27.59 -3.44
C GLY A 60 17.92 26.35 -4.09
N GLU A 61 18.67 25.28 -4.28
CA GLU A 61 18.18 24.04 -4.88
C GLU A 61 17.66 23.03 -3.83
N GLN A 62 16.58 22.34 -4.18
CA GLN A 62 16.06 21.26 -3.36
C GLN A 62 16.99 20.04 -3.47
N LYS A 63 17.67 19.69 -2.37
CA LYS A 63 18.70 18.61 -2.36
C LYS A 63 18.17 17.19 -2.31
N GLY A 64 16.85 16.98 -2.20
CA GLY A 64 16.25 15.64 -2.07
C GLY A 64 14.76 15.61 -2.36
N VAL A 65 14.17 14.43 -2.21
CA VAL A 65 12.72 14.23 -2.31
C VAL A 65 12.06 14.80 -1.06
N SER A 66 11.04 15.65 -1.21
CA SER A 66 10.31 16.19 -0.06
C SER A 66 9.48 15.11 0.65
N ALA A 67 9.06 15.40 1.88
CA ALA A 67 8.16 14.53 2.64
C ALA A 67 6.85 14.25 1.86
N PHE A 68 6.26 15.28 1.26
CA PHE A 68 5.06 15.16 0.42
C PHE A 68 5.30 14.33 -0.84
N GLN A 69 6.44 14.52 -1.51
CA GLN A 69 6.78 13.70 -2.69
C GLN A 69 6.98 12.23 -2.35
N ALA A 70 7.66 11.91 -1.24
CA ALA A 70 7.79 10.54 -0.76
C ALA A 70 6.42 9.93 -0.41
N PHE A 71 5.53 10.72 0.21
CA PHE A 71 4.15 10.32 0.47
C PHE A 71 3.39 10.03 -0.83
N THR A 72 3.48 10.89 -1.85
CA THR A 72 2.76 10.68 -3.11
C THR A 72 3.25 9.47 -3.90
N ILE A 73 4.55 9.13 -3.81
CA ILE A 73 5.08 7.89 -4.39
C ILE A 73 4.43 6.68 -3.71
N SER A 74 4.37 6.67 -2.38
CA SER A 74 3.74 5.57 -1.64
C SER A 74 2.22 5.54 -1.83
N ALA A 75 1.56 6.70 -1.86
CA ALA A 75 0.13 6.80 -2.12
C ALA A 75 -0.24 6.33 -3.53
N ALA A 76 0.64 6.53 -4.53
CA ALA A 76 0.42 6.03 -5.89
C ALA A 76 0.33 4.51 -5.96
N SER A 77 1.13 3.78 -5.16
CA SER A 77 1.03 2.33 -5.05
C SER A 77 -0.19 1.88 -4.25
N ARG A 78 -0.42 2.49 -3.09
CA ARG A 78 -1.52 2.15 -2.17
C ARG A 78 -2.89 2.42 -2.77
N VAL A 79 -3.13 3.66 -3.21
CA VAL A 79 -4.44 4.09 -3.73
C VAL A 79 -4.55 3.64 -5.19
N GLY A 80 -4.71 2.35 -5.38
CA GLY A 80 -4.80 1.70 -6.68
C GLY A 80 -6.14 1.01 -6.91
N THR A 81 -6.12 0.00 -7.75
CA THR A 81 -7.33 -0.80 -8.02
C THR A 81 -7.79 -1.58 -6.79
N GLY A 82 -6.90 -1.84 -5.82
CA GLY A 82 -7.23 -2.48 -4.56
C GLY A 82 -8.30 -1.73 -3.76
N THR A 83 -8.23 -0.41 -3.71
CA THR A 83 -9.17 0.44 -2.98
C THR A 83 -10.59 0.43 -3.56
N ILE A 84 -10.74 0.00 -4.81
CA ILE A 84 -12.02 -0.10 -5.50
C ILE A 84 -12.40 -1.56 -5.72
N ALA A 85 -11.64 -2.29 -6.54
CA ALA A 85 -11.94 -3.68 -6.87
C ALA A 85 -11.61 -4.65 -5.72
N GLY A 86 -10.55 -4.41 -4.94
CA GLY A 86 -10.20 -5.23 -3.78
C GLY A 86 -11.25 -5.15 -2.67
N VAL A 87 -11.79 -3.97 -2.39
CA VAL A 87 -12.90 -3.78 -1.45
C VAL A 87 -14.15 -4.52 -1.94
N ALA A 88 -14.44 -4.43 -3.23
CA ALA A 88 -15.57 -5.15 -3.83
C ALA A 88 -15.42 -6.67 -3.71
N ILE A 89 -14.20 -7.22 -3.90
CA ILE A 89 -13.93 -8.65 -3.67
C ILE A 89 -14.11 -9.00 -2.19
N ALA A 90 -13.61 -8.16 -1.26
CA ALA A 90 -13.78 -8.39 0.17
C ALA A 90 -15.26 -8.48 0.56
N ILE A 91 -16.08 -7.56 0.05
CA ILE A 91 -17.53 -7.54 0.32
C ILE A 91 -18.23 -8.71 -0.35
N ALA A 92 -17.98 -8.96 -1.64
CA ALA A 92 -18.65 -10.04 -2.37
C ALA A 92 -18.38 -11.42 -1.77
N MET A 93 -17.13 -11.71 -1.40
CA MET A 93 -16.69 -13.02 -0.94
C MET A 93 -16.69 -13.16 0.58
N GLY A 94 -16.43 -12.09 1.31
CA GLY A 94 -16.32 -12.08 2.77
C GLY A 94 -17.49 -11.38 3.49
N GLY A 95 -18.44 -10.85 2.74
CA GLY A 95 -19.58 -10.11 3.28
C GLY A 95 -19.24 -8.71 3.78
N PRO A 96 -20.25 -7.94 4.19
CA PRO A 96 -20.10 -6.58 4.72
C PRO A 96 -19.11 -6.49 5.90
N GLY A 97 -19.05 -7.54 6.73
CA GLY A 97 -18.15 -7.63 7.87
C GLY A 97 -16.66 -7.52 7.54
N SER A 98 -16.27 -7.84 6.30
CA SER A 98 -14.89 -7.66 5.84
C SER A 98 -14.43 -6.20 5.95
N VAL A 99 -15.32 -5.24 5.77
CA VAL A 99 -15.01 -3.81 5.90
C VAL A 99 -14.58 -3.46 7.32
N PHE A 100 -15.26 -4.00 8.34
CA PHE A 100 -14.87 -3.83 9.74
C PHE A 100 -13.44 -4.33 9.98
N TRP A 101 -13.11 -5.50 9.46
CA TRP A 101 -11.78 -6.09 9.63
C TRP A 101 -10.71 -5.39 8.79
N MET A 102 -11.06 -4.73 7.68
CA MET A 102 -10.17 -3.78 7.00
C MET A 102 -9.85 -2.58 7.89
N TRP A 103 -10.84 -2.01 8.61
CA TRP A 103 -10.60 -0.93 9.58
C TRP A 103 -9.69 -1.38 10.72
N VAL A 104 -9.96 -2.55 11.29
CA VAL A 104 -9.10 -3.14 12.34
C VAL A 104 -7.67 -3.30 11.85
N MET A 105 -7.48 -3.81 10.61
CA MET A 105 -6.16 -3.92 9.97
C MET A 105 -5.48 -2.55 9.84
N ALA A 106 -6.19 -1.52 9.40
CA ALA A 106 -5.63 -0.18 9.25
C ALA A 106 -5.23 0.43 10.61
N LEU A 107 -6.08 0.27 11.63
CA LEU A 107 -5.85 0.81 12.97
C LEU A 107 -4.59 0.24 13.62
N PHE A 108 -4.41 -1.07 13.57
CA PHE A 108 -3.21 -1.72 14.13
C PHE A 108 -2.02 -1.69 13.16
N GLY A 109 -2.27 -1.86 11.88
CA GLY A 109 -1.25 -1.81 10.83
C GLY A 109 -0.55 -0.45 10.73
N GLY A 110 -1.25 0.64 11.10
CA GLY A 110 -0.63 1.96 11.18
C GLY A 110 0.62 2.03 12.07
N ALA A 111 0.64 1.28 13.18
CA ALA A 111 1.83 1.18 14.04
C ALA A 111 2.96 0.38 13.39
N SER A 112 2.64 -0.68 12.64
CA SER A 112 3.63 -1.42 11.84
C SER A 112 4.22 -0.55 10.73
N SER A 113 3.38 0.22 10.04
CA SER A 113 3.80 1.17 9.00
C SER A 113 4.71 2.27 9.56
N PHE A 114 4.44 2.77 10.78
CA PHE A 114 5.33 3.67 11.50
C PHE A 114 6.70 3.03 11.71
N ALA A 115 6.74 1.80 12.21
CA ALA A 115 7.97 1.09 12.55
C ALA A 115 8.83 0.85 11.30
N GLU A 116 8.27 0.25 10.26
CA GLU A 116 8.99 -0.08 9.03
C GLU A 116 9.53 1.17 8.30
N SER A 117 8.74 2.25 8.25
CA SER A 117 9.14 3.48 7.59
C SER A 117 10.19 4.27 8.38
N THR A 118 10.13 4.22 9.71
CA THR A 118 11.18 4.76 10.59
C THR A 118 12.50 4.00 10.38
N LEU A 119 12.46 2.67 10.36
CA LEU A 119 13.65 1.84 10.11
C LEU A 119 14.26 2.09 8.73
N ALA A 120 13.42 2.26 7.71
CA ALA A 120 13.89 2.57 6.36
C ALA A 120 14.65 3.90 6.31
N GLN A 121 14.23 4.89 7.07
CA GLN A 121 14.94 6.15 7.21
C GLN A 121 16.23 6.02 8.04
N VAL A 122 16.24 5.22 9.10
CA VAL A 122 17.46 4.98 9.91
C VAL A 122 18.56 4.36 9.04
N TYR A 123 18.22 3.33 8.26
CA TYR A 123 19.17 2.54 7.49
C TYR A 123 19.29 2.92 6.02
N LYS A 124 18.77 4.11 5.63
CA LYS A 124 18.92 4.62 4.26
C LYS A 124 20.37 4.87 3.90
N VAL A 125 20.67 4.82 2.63
CA VAL A 125 22.00 5.10 2.06
C VAL A 125 21.90 6.16 0.98
N ARG A 126 23.00 6.85 0.68
CA ARG A 126 23.11 7.71 -0.51
C ARG A 126 23.72 6.90 -1.66
N ASP A 127 23.08 6.92 -2.81
CA ASP A 127 23.67 6.36 -4.02
C ASP A 127 24.76 7.29 -4.61
N LYS A 128 25.40 6.83 -5.68
CA LYS A 128 26.47 7.61 -6.36
C LYS A 128 25.99 8.95 -6.94
N LYS A 129 24.68 9.14 -7.08
CA LYS A 129 24.05 10.38 -7.58
C LYS A 129 23.57 11.28 -6.43
N GLY A 130 23.84 10.92 -5.18
CA GLY A 130 23.39 11.65 -4.00
C GLY A 130 21.92 11.40 -3.60
N VAL A 131 21.20 10.51 -4.29
CA VAL A 131 19.79 10.17 -4.00
C VAL A 131 19.74 9.17 -2.86
N TYR A 132 18.80 9.38 -1.92
CA TYR A 132 18.55 8.44 -0.84
C TYR A 132 17.83 7.18 -1.34
N ARG A 133 18.27 6.03 -0.84
CA ARG A 133 17.67 4.71 -1.05
C ARG A 133 17.62 3.96 0.26
N GLY A 134 16.63 3.10 0.41
CA GLY A 134 16.44 2.29 1.61
C GLY A 134 15.24 1.36 1.44
N GLY A 135 14.78 0.83 2.55
CA GLY A 135 13.68 -0.13 2.61
C GLY A 135 14.09 -1.40 3.34
N PRO A 136 13.24 -2.44 3.35
CA PRO A 136 13.48 -3.65 4.13
C PRO A 136 14.81 -4.34 3.83
N ALA A 137 15.19 -4.48 2.56
CA ALA A 137 16.45 -5.10 2.19
C ALA A 137 17.63 -4.46 2.92
N TYR A 138 17.60 -3.13 3.05
CA TYR A 138 18.67 -2.36 3.73
C TYR A 138 18.65 -2.53 5.23
N TYR A 139 17.50 -2.49 5.90
CA TYR A 139 17.49 -2.67 7.35
C TYR A 139 17.62 -4.14 7.78
N MET A 140 17.26 -5.11 6.94
CA MET A 140 17.61 -6.52 7.15
C MET A 140 19.12 -6.75 7.08
N GLU A 141 19.79 -6.18 6.08
CA GLU A 141 21.24 -6.31 5.94
C GLU A 141 22.00 -5.49 7.02
N LYS A 142 21.66 -4.21 7.17
CA LYS A 142 22.44 -3.26 7.99
C LYS A 142 22.02 -3.26 9.46
N GLY A 143 20.75 -3.45 9.74
CA GLY A 143 20.18 -3.43 11.09
C GLY A 143 20.25 -4.80 11.77
N LEU A 144 19.81 -5.86 11.07
CA LEU A 144 19.85 -7.22 11.60
C LEU A 144 21.17 -7.96 11.29
N GLY A 145 22.01 -7.44 10.38
CA GLY A 145 23.18 -8.17 9.90
C GLY A 145 22.85 -9.37 9.00
N GLN A 146 21.59 -9.49 8.54
CA GLN A 146 21.08 -10.65 7.79
C GLN A 146 21.01 -10.35 6.29
N LYS A 147 22.16 -10.33 5.62
CA LYS A 147 22.25 -10.03 4.19
C LYS A 147 21.40 -10.97 3.33
N TRP A 148 21.36 -12.27 3.65
CA TRP A 148 20.54 -13.26 2.90
C TRP A 148 19.05 -12.90 2.92
N MET A 149 18.57 -12.42 4.08
CA MET A 149 17.17 -12.00 4.25
C MET A 149 16.88 -10.75 3.41
N GLY A 150 17.80 -9.78 3.38
CA GLY A 150 17.69 -8.59 2.53
C GLY A 150 17.66 -8.94 1.03
N VAL A 151 18.52 -9.88 0.60
CA VAL A 151 18.53 -10.38 -0.79
C VAL A 151 17.23 -11.09 -1.14
N LEU A 152 16.75 -11.99 -0.27
CA LEU A 152 15.49 -12.70 -0.49
C LEU A 152 14.31 -11.73 -0.56
N PHE A 153 14.23 -10.76 0.37
CA PHE A 153 13.20 -9.74 0.35
C PHE A 153 13.24 -8.92 -0.95
N ALA A 154 14.42 -8.50 -1.40
CA ALA A 154 14.58 -7.73 -2.62
C ALA A 154 14.12 -8.50 -3.89
N ILE A 155 14.32 -9.81 -3.93
CA ILE A 155 13.79 -10.67 -5.00
C ILE A 155 12.26 -10.73 -4.91
N VAL A 156 11.73 -11.03 -3.72
CA VAL A 156 10.29 -11.21 -3.52
C VAL A 156 9.52 -9.93 -3.83
N ILE A 157 9.96 -8.76 -3.33
CA ILE A 157 9.30 -7.48 -3.63
C ILE A 157 9.36 -7.13 -5.10
N SER A 158 10.46 -7.45 -5.79
CA SER A 158 10.59 -7.21 -7.24
C SER A 158 9.59 -8.06 -8.03
N VAL A 159 9.37 -9.31 -7.64
CA VAL A 159 8.36 -10.19 -8.22
C VAL A 159 6.95 -9.73 -7.85
N THR A 160 6.70 -9.44 -6.58
CA THR A 160 5.38 -9.01 -6.09
C THR A 160 4.92 -7.75 -6.83
N TYR A 161 5.71 -6.71 -6.83
CA TYR A 161 5.33 -5.41 -7.37
C TYR A 161 5.49 -5.32 -8.88
N GLY A 162 6.57 -5.88 -9.43
CA GLY A 162 6.83 -5.85 -10.87
C GLY A 162 5.94 -6.78 -11.68
N ILE A 163 5.48 -7.88 -11.09
CA ILE A 163 4.72 -8.93 -11.79
C ILE A 163 3.30 -9.02 -11.23
N ALA A 164 3.14 -9.52 -10.00
CA ALA A 164 1.83 -9.88 -9.48
C ALA A 164 0.90 -8.67 -9.27
N PHE A 165 1.37 -7.64 -8.55
CA PHE A 165 0.56 -6.45 -8.29
C PHE A 165 0.30 -5.64 -9.55
N ASN A 166 1.27 -5.52 -10.46
CA ASN A 166 1.03 -4.88 -11.75
C ASN A 166 0.00 -5.63 -12.57
N SER A 167 0.00 -6.96 -12.54
CA SER A 167 -1.03 -7.77 -13.19
C SER A 167 -2.42 -7.51 -12.61
N VAL A 168 -2.55 -7.33 -11.26
CA VAL A 168 -3.83 -6.94 -10.64
C VAL A 168 -4.31 -5.60 -11.18
N GLN A 169 -3.43 -4.59 -11.26
CA GLN A 169 -3.79 -3.27 -11.73
C GLN A 169 -4.30 -3.29 -13.17
N THR A 170 -3.53 -3.93 -14.06
CA THR A 170 -3.85 -3.96 -15.50
C THR A 170 -5.04 -4.85 -15.82
N ASN A 171 -5.19 -5.98 -15.11
CA ASN A 171 -6.37 -6.83 -15.19
C ASN A 171 -7.64 -6.06 -14.84
N THR A 172 -7.63 -5.34 -13.73
CA THR A 172 -8.80 -4.56 -13.28
C THR A 172 -9.16 -3.45 -14.27
N ILE A 173 -8.16 -2.75 -14.85
CA ILE A 173 -8.41 -1.74 -15.89
C ILE A 173 -9.03 -2.39 -17.13
N ALA A 174 -8.48 -3.52 -17.58
CA ALA A 174 -9.00 -4.23 -18.74
C ALA A 174 -10.44 -4.71 -18.53
N GLN A 175 -10.74 -5.27 -17.35
CA GLN A 175 -12.10 -5.70 -17.00
C GLN A 175 -13.09 -4.52 -16.92
N ALA A 176 -12.66 -3.35 -16.43
CA ALA A 176 -13.51 -2.17 -16.40
C ALA A 176 -13.94 -1.72 -17.80
N LEU A 177 -13.12 -1.93 -18.82
CA LEU A 177 -13.40 -1.58 -20.21
C LEU A 177 -14.33 -2.58 -20.92
N GLN A 178 -14.48 -3.80 -20.38
CA GLN A 178 -15.34 -4.82 -20.98
C GLN A 178 -16.83 -4.40 -21.04
N VAL A 179 -17.29 -3.50 -20.18
CA VAL A 179 -18.65 -2.95 -20.25
C VAL A 179 -18.96 -2.28 -21.59
N TYR A 180 -17.93 -1.81 -22.29
CA TYR A 180 -18.02 -1.25 -23.64
C TYR A 180 -17.52 -2.22 -24.74
N ASN A 181 -17.46 -3.52 -24.44
CA ASN A 181 -16.96 -4.57 -25.34
C ASN A 181 -15.53 -4.33 -25.85
N VAL A 182 -14.70 -3.61 -25.09
CA VAL A 182 -13.28 -3.46 -25.41
C VAL A 182 -12.57 -4.77 -25.09
N ASP A 183 -11.88 -5.34 -26.07
CA ASP A 183 -11.10 -6.55 -25.89
C ASP A 183 -9.92 -6.33 -24.94
N THR A 184 -9.67 -7.29 -24.03
CA THR A 184 -8.61 -7.20 -23.02
C THR A 184 -7.22 -7.12 -23.63
N HIS A 185 -7.01 -7.71 -24.83
CA HIS A 185 -5.75 -7.57 -25.57
C HIS A 185 -5.52 -6.14 -26.04
N ILE A 186 -6.57 -5.45 -26.52
CA ILE A 186 -6.47 -4.05 -26.95
C ILE A 186 -6.14 -3.17 -25.75
N ALA A 187 -6.84 -3.36 -24.63
CA ALA A 187 -6.56 -2.63 -23.38
C ALA A 187 -5.12 -2.90 -22.91
N GLY A 188 -4.67 -4.17 -22.94
CA GLY A 188 -3.33 -4.56 -22.54
C GLY A 188 -2.22 -3.96 -23.42
N ILE A 189 -2.41 -3.90 -24.72
CA ILE A 189 -1.46 -3.28 -25.68
C ILE A 189 -1.38 -1.76 -25.41
N ALA A 190 -2.51 -1.11 -25.20
CA ALA A 190 -2.53 0.32 -24.89
C ALA A 190 -1.78 0.63 -23.57
N LEU A 191 -2.02 -0.17 -22.52
CA LEU A 191 -1.32 -0.05 -21.25
C LEU A 191 0.19 -0.35 -21.38
N LEU A 192 0.57 -1.35 -22.16
CA LEU A 192 1.96 -1.68 -22.47
C LEU A 192 2.68 -0.50 -23.10
N ILE A 193 2.12 0.06 -24.19
CA ILE A 193 2.70 1.20 -24.90
C ILE A 193 2.90 2.38 -23.96
N LEU A 194 1.86 2.73 -23.20
CA LEU A 194 1.92 3.81 -22.23
C LEU A 194 3.00 3.57 -21.17
N THR A 195 3.10 2.34 -20.67
CA THR A 195 4.08 1.95 -19.65
C THR A 195 5.52 2.05 -20.17
N ILE A 196 5.78 1.65 -21.42
CA ILE A 196 7.09 1.82 -22.06
C ILE A 196 7.50 3.31 -22.05
N PHE A 197 6.62 4.21 -22.49
CA PHE A 197 6.93 5.64 -22.52
C PHE A 197 7.26 6.24 -21.14
N VAL A 198 6.56 5.77 -20.09
CA VAL A 198 6.76 6.31 -18.72
C VAL A 198 8.01 5.69 -18.07
N ILE A 199 8.12 4.35 -18.06
CA ILE A 199 9.18 3.64 -17.33
C ILE A 199 10.57 3.94 -17.91
N PHE A 200 10.71 3.99 -19.22
CA PHE A 200 11.99 4.33 -19.85
C PHE A 200 12.34 5.83 -19.73
N GLY A 201 11.39 6.67 -19.32
CA GLY A 201 11.62 8.08 -18.97
C GLY A 201 12.33 8.32 -17.63
N GLY A 202 12.44 7.29 -16.76
CA GLY A 202 13.15 7.33 -15.47
C GLY A 202 12.33 7.84 -14.28
N VAL A 203 12.88 7.64 -13.07
CA VAL A 203 12.23 7.90 -11.77
C VAL A 203 11.73 9.36 -11.61
N THR A 204 12.42 10.34 -12.16
CA THR A 204 11.99 11.76 -12.11
C THR A 204 10.66 12.00 -12.81
N LYS A 205 10.37 11.28 -13.91
CA LYS A 205 9.05 11.33 -14.54
C LYS A 205 7.97 10.67 -13.67
N VAL A 206 8.29 9.55 -13.07
CA VAL A 206 7.40 8.86 -12.12
C VAL A 206 6.96 9.81 -11.02
N VAL A 207 7.91 10.43 -10.30
CA VAL A 207 7.63 11.37 -9.21
C VAL A 207 6.74 12.53 -9.67
N LYS A 208 7.06 13.13 -10.83
CA LYS A 208 6.28 14.26 -11.37
C LYS A 208 4.84 13.89 -11.73
N ILE A 209 4.63 12.69 -12.30
CA ILE A 209 3.30 12.22 -12.68
C ILE A 209 2.48 11.93 -11.42
N THR A 210 3.01 11.13 -10.49
CA THR A 210 2.28 10.70 -9.30
C THR A 210 1.94 11.85 -8.37
N GLN A 211 2.81 12.87 -8.26
CA GLN A 211 2.60 14.03 -7.41
C GLN A 211 1.31 14.79 -7.73
N TRP A 212 0.90 14.85 -8.97
CA TRP A 212 -0.33 15.53 -9.40
C TRP A 212 -1.51 14.58 -9.57
N LEU A 213 -1.26 13.41 -10.15
CA LEU A 213 -2.30 12.47 -10.50
C LEU A 213 -3.02 11.93 -9.26
N VAL A 214 -2.26 11.49 -8.25
CA VAL A 214 -2.82 10.83 -7.06
C VAL A 214 -3.77 11.74 -6.27
N PRO A 215 -3.41 12.98 -5.88
CA PRO A 215 -4.33 13.85 -5.16
C PRO A 215 -5.59 14.19 -5.96
N VAL A 216 -5.44 14.49 -7.25
CA VAL A 216 -6.58 14.88 -8.09
C VAL A 216 -7.60 13.74 -8.21
N MET A 217 -7.14 12.52 -8.52
CA MET A 217 -8.05 11.39 -8.66
C MET A 217 -8.72 11.01 -7.33
N ALA A 218 -7.96 11.06 -6.22
CA ALA A 218 -8.50 10.71 -4.91
C ALA A 218 -9.58 11.71 -4.48
N VAL A 219 -9.35 13.01 -4.67
CA VAL A 219 -10.34 14.05 -4.34
C VAL A 219 -11.59 13.91 -5.22
N ALA A 220 -11.43 13.70 -6.53
CA ALA A 220 -12.57 13.53 -7.44
C ALA A 220 -13.41 12.30 -7.07
N TYR A 221 -12.77 11.16 -6.78
CA TYR A 221 -13.47 9.94 -6.39
C TYR A 221 -14.22 10.12 -5.06
N LEU A 222 -13.52 10.62 -4.04
CA LEU A 222 -14.12 10.86 -2.73
C LEU A 222 -15.26 11.84 -2.79
N PHE A 223 -15.16 12.89 -3.61
CA PHE A 223 -16.24 13.88 -3.78
C PHE A 223 -17.52 13.24 -4.31
N ILE A 224 -17.44 12.41 -5.37
CA ILE A 224 -18.62 11.75 -5.94
C ILE A 224 -19.25 10.79 -4.94
N VAL A 225 -18.42 9.97 -4.26
CA VAL A 225 -18.94 9.03 -3.27
C VAL A 225 -19.55 9.77 -2.07
N LEU A 226 -18.93 10.85 -1.62
CA LEU A 226 -19.49 11.68 -0.55
C LEU A 226 -20.85 12.25 -0.93
N VAL A 227 -21.03 12.73 -2.16
CA VAL A 227 -22.34 13.19 -2.66
C VAL A 227 -23.36 12.06 -2.61
N ILE A 228 -23.01 10.84 -3.06
CA ILE A 228 -23.88 9.67 -2.98
C ILE A 228 -24.26 9.34 -1.53
N MET A 229 -23.29 9.39 -0.60
CA MET A 229 -23.54 9.16 0.82
C MET A 229 -24.48 10.20 1.41
N VAL A 230 -24.32 11.47 1.07
CA VAL A 230 -25.22 12.56 1.52
C VAL A 230 -26.64 12.37 0.99
N ILE A 231 -26.80 11.97 -0.28
CA ILE A 231 -28.12 11.67 -0.87
C ILE A 231 -28.81 10.48 -0.18
N ASN A 232 -28.05 9.51 0.30
CA ASN A 232 -28.54 8.30 0.98
C ASN A 232 -28.26 8.32 2.50
N ILE A 233 -28.22 9.49 3.12
CA ILE A 233 -27.81 9.65 4.52
C ILE A 233 -28.70 8.88 5.51
N ASP A 234 -29.96 8.71 5.17
CA ASP A 234 -30.95 7.92 5.91
C ASP A 234 -30.60 6.42 5.99
N LYS A 235 -29.89 5.89 4.98
CA LYS A 235 -29.49 4.48 4.89
C LYS A 235 -28.14 4.20 5.58
N LEU A 236 -27.30 5.21 5.80
CA LEU A 236 -25.95 5.02 6.33
C LEU A 236 -25.92 4.32 7.71
N PRO A 237 -26.82 4.64 8.68
CA PRO A 237 -26.86 3.90 9.94
C PRO A 237 -27.13 2.40 9.77
N GLY A 238 -28.00 2.05 8.81
CA GLY A 238 -28.28 0.65 8.45
C GLY A 238 -27.05 -0.06 7.88
N VAL A 239 -26.33 0.60 6.96
CA VAL A 239 -25.07 0.06 6.38
C VAL A 239 -24.02 -0.15 7.47
N LEU A 240 -23.85 0.80 8.38
CA LEU A 240 -22.91 0.64 9.52
C LEU A 240 -23.31 -0.52 10.43
N ALA A 241 -24.61 -0.65 10.74
CA ALA A 241 -25.11 -1.76 11.54
C ALA A 241 -24.86 -3.11 10.83
N GLN A 242 -25.07 -3.18 9.52
CA GLN A 242 -24.81 -4.36 8.71
C GLN A 242 -23.32 -4.75 8.73
N ILE A 243 -22.41 -3.78 8.56
CA ILE A 243 -20.97 -4.01 8.66
C ILE A 243 -20.60 -4.62 10.01
N VAL A 244 -21.04 -4.01 11.11
CA VAL A 244 -20.70 -4.46 12.46
C VAL A 244 -21.32 -5.83 12.77
N LYS A 245 -22.59 -6.03 12.50
CA LYS A 245 -23.27 -7.30 12.79
C LYS A 245 -22.68 -8.45 11.97
N SER A 246 -22.41 -8.22 10.68
CA SER A 246 -21.77 -9.22 9.81
C SER A 246 -20.35 -9.54 10.24
N ALA A 247 -19.60 -8.58 10.76
CA ALA A 247 -18.22 -8.78 11.24
C ALA A 247 -18.13 -9.79 12.39
N PHE A 248 -19.18 -9.88 13.20
CA PHE A 248 -19.26 -10.78 14.37
C PHE A 248 -20.21 -11.98 14.15
N GLY A 249 -20.65 -12.21 12.90
CA GLY A 249 -21.53 -13.32 12.57
C GLY A 249 -22.94 -13.21 13.16
N LEU A 250 -23.37 -12.00 13.55
CA LEU A 250 -24.69 -11.76 14.15
C LEU A 250 -25.83 -11.68 13.10
N GLU A 251 -25.47 -11.57 11.82
CA GLU A 251 -26.40 -11.64 10.69
C GLU A 251 -25.89 -12.66 9.69
N GLN A 252 -26.78 -13.54 9.22
CA GLN A 252 -26.48 -14.44 8.12
C GLN A 252 -26.54 -13.66 6.81
N VAL A 253 -25.41 -13.57 6.12
CA VAL A 253 -25.28 -12.93 4.81
C VAL A 253 -25.14 -14.03 3.77
N GLY A 254 -25.84 -13.91 2.64
CA GLY A 254 -25.74 -14.89 1.56
C GLY A 254 -26.21 -16.31 1.91
N GLY A 255 -27.28 -16.43 2.73
CA GLY A 255 -27.83 -17.75 3.10
C GLY A 255 -26.99 -18.56 4.07
N GLY A 256 -26.11 -17.92 4.87
CA GLY A 256 -25.24 -18.59 5.84
C GLY A 256 -23.91 -19.10 5.29
N VAL A 257 -23.62 -18.83 4.02
CA VAL A 257 -22.39 -19.31 3.34
C VAL A 257 -21.15 -18.57 3.77
N ILE A 258 -21.28 -17.32 4.28
CA ILE A 258 -20.15 -16.48 4.67
C ILE A 258 -20.05 -16.42 6.20
N GLY A 259 -19.05 -17.12 6.73
CA GLY A 259 -18.78 -17.12 8.17
C GLY A 259 -17.90 -15.94 8.62
N MET A 260 -17.91 -15.67 9.93
CA MET A 260 -17.05 -14.66 10.55
C MET A 260 -15.57 -14.84 10.17
N GLY A 261 -15.07 -16.07 10.12
CA GLY A 261 -13.68 -16.37 9.74
C GLY A 261 -13.32 -15.88 8.34
N THR A 262 -14.23 -16.02 7.37
CA THR A 262 -14.03 -15.54 6.00
C THR A 262 -14.00 -14.00 5.95
N SER A 263 -14.90 -13.35 6.70
CA SER A 263 -14.91 -11.88 6.85
C SER A 263 -13.59 -11.37 7.43
N ILE A 264 -13.08 -12.01 8.49
CA ILE A 264 -11.78 -11.65 9.10
C ILE A 264 -10.65 -11.81 8.10
N LEU A 265 -10.57 -13.00 7.48
CA LEU A 265 -9.49 -13.34 6.55
C LEU A 265 -9.44 -12.37 5.37
N LEU A 266 -10.58 -12.17 4.69
CA LEU A 266 -10.65 -11.30 3.53
C LEU A 266 -10.51 -9.83 3.89
N GLY A 267 -11.07 -9.40 5.02
CA GLY A 267 -10.92 -8.03 5.50
C GLY A 267 -9.46 -7.68 5.79
N ILE A 268 -8.74 -8.51 6.52
CA ILE A 268 -7.32 -8.28 6.82
C ILE A 268 -6.47 -8.39 5.56
N LYS A 269 -6.69 -9.41 4.72
CA LYS A 269 -5.94 -9.62 3.49
C LYS A 269 -6.12 -8.47 2.49
N ARG A 270 -7.36 -8.06 2.20
CA ARG A 270 -7.64 -6.93 1.29
C ARG A 270 -7.23 -5.60 1.91
N GLY A 271 -7.44 -5.39 3.23
CA GLY A 271 -6.93 -4.23 3.94
C GLY A 271 -5.42 -4.08 3.81
N MET A 272 -4.67 -5.15 4.02
CA MET A 272 -3.22 -5.14 3.88
C MET A 272 -2.76 -4.92 2.43
N PHE A 273 -3.47 -5.49 1.45
CA PHE A 273 -3.19 -5.26 0.05
C PHE A 273 -3.33 -3.78 -0.34
N THR A 274 -4.34 -3.07 0.19
CA THR A 274 -4.60 -1.67 -0.15
C THR A 274 -3.66 -0.73 0.59
N ASN A 275 -3.53 -0.86 1.91
CA ASN A 275 -2.79 0.09 2.74
C ASN A 275 -1.29 -0.21 2.88
N GLU A 276 -0.85 -1.38 2.43
CA GLU A 276 0.54 -1.86 2.43
C GLU A 276 1.23 -1.90 3.82
N ALA A 277 0.49 -1.77 4.92
CA ALA A 277 1.07 -1.76 6.25
C ALA A 277 1.64 -3.14 6.64
N GLY A 278 2.91 -3.18 7.00
CA GLY A 278 3.62 -4.41 7.34
C GLY A 278 4.10 -5.21 6.13
N LEU A 279 3.87 -4.75 4.89
CA LEU A 279 4.41 -5.38 3.68
C LEU A 279 5.89 -5.07 3.45
N GLY A 280 6.38 -3.94 3.96
CA GLY A 280 7.73 -3.48 3.67
C GLY A 280 7.90 -2.81 2.31
N SER A 281 6.83 -2.50 1.61
CA SER A 281 6.87 -1.81 0.31
C SER A 281 7.06 -0.31 0.48
N THR A 282 6.17 0.32 1.23
CA THR A 282 6.18 1.76 1.51
C THR A 282 7.49 2.28 2.08
N PRO A 283 8.24 1.53 2.89
CA PRO A 283 9.58 1.90 3.33
C PRO A 283 10.55 2.29 2.21
N ASN A 284 10.39 1.73 1.00
CA ASN A 284 11.22 2.10 -0.15
C ASN A 284 10.97 3.55 -0.60
N ALA A 285 9.74 4.03 -0.54
CA ALA A 285 9.41 5.43 -0.79
C ALA A 285 9.81 6.31 0.39
N ALA A 286 9.49 5.90 1.61
CA ALA A 286 9.83 6.63 2.83
C ALA A 286 11.32 6.95 2.94
N ALA A 287 12.20 6.01 2.56
CA ALA A 287 13.65 6.18 2.60
C ALA A 287 14.17 7.27 1.66
N THR A 288 13.44 7.62 0.60
CA THR A 288 13.88 8.65 -0.37
C THR A 288 13.81 10.06 0.18
N ALA A 289 12.99 10.28 1.21
CA ALA A 289 12.78 11.60 1.76
C ALA A 289 14.05 12.15 2.45
N ASP A 290 14.33 13.42 2.17
CA ASP A 290 15.30 14.20 2.93
C ASP A 290 14.62 14.74 4.19
N SER A 291 14.74 13.98 5.27
CA SER A 291 14.08 14.26 6.55
C SER A 291 15.11 14.59 7.62
N THR A 292 14.77 15.48 8.56
CA THR A 292 15.63 15.84 9.69
C THR A 292 15.65 14.77 10.77
N HIS A 293 14.59 13.93 10.83
CA HIS A 293 14.47 12.86 11.82
C HIS A 293 13.75 11.64 11.23
N PRO A 294 14.22 10.41 11.46
CA PRO A 294 13.62 9.18 10.89
C PRO A 294 12.14 9.00 11.21
N ALA A 295 11.71 9.31 12.42
CA ALA A 295 10.32 9.17 12.86
C ALA A 295 9.34 10.02 12.05
N LYS A 296 9.77 11.13 11.44
CA LYS A 296 8.90 11.98 10.61
C LYS A 296 8.27 11.17 9.47
N GLN A 297 9.06 10.33 8.79
CA GLN A 297 8.52 9.47 7.75
C GLN A 297 7.64 8.34 8.30
N GLY A 298 7.92 7.84 9.48
CA GLY A 298 7.03 6.91 10.18
C GLY A 298 5.63 7.51 10.35
N PHE A 299 5.52 8.73 10.85
CA PHE A 299 4.24 9.43 11.01
C PHE A 299 3.52 9.66 9.68
N ILE A 300 4.23 10.11 8.65
CA ILE A 300 3.65 10.41 7.33
C ILE A 300 3.10 9.14 6.68
N GLN A 301 3.83 8.03 6.76
CA GLN A 301 3.37 6.77 6.17
C GLN A 301 2.21 6.13 6.94
N THR A 302 2.13 6.35 8.26
CA THR A 302 0.95 5.99 9.07
C THR A 302 -0.30 6.75 8.60
N LEU A 303 -0.18 8.06 8.32
CA LEU A 303 -1.28 8.83 7.77
C LEU A 303 -1.76 8.26 6.43
N GLY A 304 -0.83 7.76 5.61
CA GLY A 304 -1.14 7.10 4.34
C GLY A 304 -2.01 5.85 4.50
N VAL A 305 -1.78 5.04 5.55
CA VAL A 305 -2.62 3.87 5.88
C VAL A 305 -4.07 4.29 6.16
N TYR A 306 -4.25 5.36 6.95
CA TYR A 306 -5.58 5.86 7.29
C TYR A 306 -6.28 6.51 6.10
N PHE A 307 -5.54 7.30 5.33
CA PHE A 307 -6.08 7.91 4.11
C PHE A 307 -6.60 6.85 3.15
N ASP A 308 -5.83 5.80 2.90
CA ASP A 308 -6.25 4.72 2.02
C ASP A 308 -7.46 3.95 2.57
N THR A 309 -7.34 3.34 3.75
CA THR A 309 -8.34 2.37 4.22
C THR A 309 -9.50 3.04 4.93
N CYS A 310 -9.25 3.98 5.85
CA CYS A 310 -10.33 4.59 6.61
C CYS A 310 -11.13 5.62 5.79
N LEU A 311 -10.54 6.17 4.72
CA LEU A 311 -11.22 7.14 3.88
C LEU A 311 -11.61 6.54 2.52
N VAL A 312 -10.65 6.16 1.67
CA VAL A 312 -10.94 5.73 0.29
C VAL A 312 -11.65 4.38 0.23
N CYS A 313 -11.14 3.36 0.94
CA CYS A 313 -11.80 2.04 0.98
C CYS A 313 -13.16 2.10 1.67
N THR A 314 -13.31 2.91 2.71
CA THR A 314 -14.61 3.13 3.37
C THR A 314 -15.62 3.75 2.42
N ALA A 315 -15.21 4.77 1.66
CA ALA A 315 -16.07 5.36 0.63
C ALA A 315 -16.56 4.31 -0.38
N THR A 316 -15.63 3.49 -0.90
CA THR A 316 -15.98 2.38 -1.81
C THR A 316 -16.93 1.37 -1.15
N ALA A 317 -16.69 1.02 0.11
CA ALA A 317 -17.54 0.08 0.84
C ALA A 317 -18.97 0.60 0.99
N PHE A 318 -19.13 1.88 1.35
CA PHE A 318 -20.47 2.50 1.44
C PHE A 318 -21.15 2.56 0.08
N LEU A 319 -20.43 2.93 -0.99
CA LEU A 319 -20.97 2.93 -2.35
C LEU A 319 -21.53 1.55 -2.71
N ILE A 320 -20.78 0.48 -2.44
CA ILE A 320 -21.20 -0.88 -2.76
C ILE A 320 -22.38 -1.32 -1.89
N LEU A 321 -22.33 -1.08 -0.57
CA LEU A 321 -23.36 -1.52 0.36
C LEU A 321 -24.67 -0.72 0.27
N LEU A 322 -24.66 0.46 -0.35
CA LEU A 322 -25.85 1.21 -0.72
C LEU A 322 -26.53 0.68 -2.00
N TYR A 323 -25.88 -0.23 -2.74
CA TYR A 323 -26.43 -0.84 -3.93
C TYR A 323 -27.37 -2.01 -3.57
N PRO A 324 -28.69 -1.94 -3.91
CA PRO A 324 -29.64 -2.98 -3.53
C PRO A 324 -29.41 -4.34 -4.19
N GLY A 325 -28.63 -4.35 -5.30
CA GLY A 325 -28.33 -5.56 -6.07
C GLY A 325 -27.04 -6.27 -5.62
N VAL A 326 -26.50 -5.99 -4.43
CA VAL A 326 -25.33 -6.71 -3.92
C VAL A 326 -25.71 -8.15 -3.62
N GLU A 327 -25.00 -9.08 -4.25
CA GLU A 327 -25.08 -10.50 -3.96
C GLU A 327 -23.74 -10.99 -3.42
N TYR A 328 -23.79 -11.97 -2.52
CA TYR A 328 -22.62 -12.48 -1.83
C TYR A 328 -22.34 -13.95 -2.22
N GLY A 329 -21.06 -14.32 -2.24
CA GLY A 329 -20.60 -15.68 -2.52
C GLY A 329 -19.97 -15.86 -3.89
N ALA A 330 -19.48 -17.10 -4.12
CA ALA A 330 -18.83 -17.44 -5.38
C ALA A 330 -19.77 -17.39 -6.58
N GLY A 331 -19.24 -16.95 -7.73
CA GLY A 331 -20.03 -16.85 -8.98
C GLY A 331 -20.90 -15.61 -9.10
N LYS A 332 -20.87 -14.72 -8.10
CA LYS A 332 -21.56 -13.42 -8.12
C LYS A 332 -20.67 -12.31 -8.65
N LEU A 333 -21.26 -11.13 -8.95
CA LEU A 333 -20.48 -9.96 -9.34
C LEU A 333 -19.45 -9.60 -8.27
N GLN A 334 -18.21 -9.41 -8.69
CA GLN A 334 -17.10 -9.08 -7.79
C GLN A 334 -16.11 -8.11 -8.46
N GLY A 335 -15.15 -7.63 -7.69
CA GLY A 335 -14.14 -6.73 -8.21
C GLY A 335 -14.72 -5.46 -8.81
N ILE A 336 -14.13 -5.01 -9.91
CA ILE A 336 -14.53 -3.74 -10.54
C ILE A 336 -15.96 -3.76 -11.08
N GLN A 337 -16.44 -4.91 -11.54
CA GLN A 337 -17.79 -5.03 -12.10
C GLN A 337 -18.87 -4.76 -11.05
N LEU A 338 -18.68 -5.20 -9.80
CA LEU A 338 -19.60 -4.90 -8.70
C LEU A 338 -19.59 -3.39 -8.39
N THR A 339 -18.43 -2.77 -8.34
CA THR A 339 -18.35 -1.32 -8.09
C THR A 339 -18.97 -0.51 -9.23
N GLN A 340 -18.79 -0.96 -10.48
CA GLN A 340 -19.45 -0.32 -11.64
C GLN A 340 -20.97 -0.41 -11.53
N ALA A 341 -21.53 -1.59 -11.22
CA ALA A 341 -22.95 -1.76 -11.03
C ALA A 341 -23.48 -0.86 -9.89
N ALA A 342 -22.76 -0.80 -8.76
CA ALA A 342 -23.11 0.05 -7.63
C ALA A 342 -23.13 1.54 -8.02
N LEU A 343 -22.09 2.05 -8.67
CA LEU A 343 -22.02 3.46 -9.05
C LEU A 343 -23.04 3.80 -10.13
N THR A 344 -23.20 2.93 -11.13
CA THR A 344 -24.18 3.12 -12.21
C THR A 344 -25.60 3.18 -11.68
N SER A 345 -25.94 2.39 -10.64
CA SER A 345 -27.24 2.43 -10.01
C SER A 345 -27.57 3.76 -9.31
N GLN A 346 -26.54 4.49 -8.87
CA GLN A 346 -26.69 5.76 -8.15
C GLN A 346 -26.72 6.98 -9.07
N VAL A 347 -25.86 6.99 -10.11
CA VAL A 347 -25.66 8.18 -10.96
C VAL A 347 -25.78 7.89 -12.47
N GLY A 348 -26.27 6.71 -12.84
CA GLY A 348 -26.50 6.33 -14.24
C GLY A 348 -25.21 6.07 -15.02
N SER A 349 -25.28 6.09 -16.36
CA SER A 349 -24.15 5.78 -17.26
C SER A 349 -22.95 6.71 -17.11
N ILE A 350 -23.14 7.94 -16.63
CA ILE A 350 -22.04 8.86 -16.33
C ILE A 350 -21.13 8.27 -15.24
N GLY A 351 -21.72 7.55 -14.27
CA GLY A 351 -20.96 6.84 -13.24
C GLY A 351 -20.03 5.77 -13.80
N THR A 352 -20.49 5.03 -14.80
CA THR A 352 -19.65 4.02 -15.48
C THR A 352 -18.43 4.66 -16.14
N ILE A 353 -18.63 5.75 -16.89
CA ILE A 353 -17.52 6.48 -17.56
C ILE A 353 -16.56 7.04 -16.52
N PHE A 354 -17.10 7.68 -15.48
CA PHE A 354 -16.27 8.22 -14.39
C PHE A 354 -15.43 7.13 -13.74
N LEU A 355 -16.02 5.96 -13.44
CA LEU A 355 -15.31 4.88 -12.77
C LEU A 355 -14.22 4.27 -13.66
N ILE A 356 -14.43 4.17 -14.98
CA ILE A 356 -13.40 3.73 -15.92
C ILE A 356 -12.20 4.68 -15.91
N VAL A 357 -12.46 5.98 -15.94
CA VAL A 357 -11.41 6.99 -15.85
C VAL A 357 -10.70 6.91 -14.49
N ALA A 358 -11.47 6.82 -13.41
CA ALA A 358 -10.92 6.70 -12.07
C ALA A 358 -10.04 5.45 -11.91
N ILE A 359 -10.54 4.27 -12.32
CA ILE A 359 -9.79 3.02 -12.19
C ILE A 359 -8.55 2.99 -13.09
N PHE A 360 -8.62 3.62 -14.27
CA PHE A 360 -7.45 3.81 -15.11
C PHE A 360 -6.39 4.66 -14.39
N LEU A 361 -6.78 5.80 -13.81
CA LEU A 361 -5.86 6.69 -13.11
C LEU A 361 -5.28 6.02 -11.85
N PHE A 362 -6.12 5.39 -11.03
CA PHE A 362 -5.70 4.65 -9.83
C PHE A 362 -4.79 3.47 -10.18
N GLY A 363 -5.22 2.62 -11.10
CA GLY A 363 -4.45 1.44 -11.49
C GLY A 363 -3.15 1.79 -12.18
N TYR A 364 -3.18 2.78 -13.07
CA TYR A 364 -1.99 3.17 -13.80
C TYR A 364 -0.96 3.90 -12.91
N SER A 365 -1.41 4.74 -11.96
CA SER A 365 -0.50 5.31 -10.96
C SER A 365 0.16 4.23 -10.11
N SER A 366 -0.59 3.16 -9.78
CA SER A 366 -0.03 2.03 -9.04
C SER A 366 0.96 1.21 -9.88
N VAL A 367 0.73 1.00 -11.17
CA VAL A 367 1.74 0.37 -12.06
C VAL A 367 3.07 1.11 -11.98
N ILE A 368 3.02 2.44 -11.98
CA ILE A 368 4.21 3.29 -11.90
C ILE A 368 4.87 3.20 -10.51
N GLY A 369 4.08 3.29 -9.43
CA GLY A 369 4.56 3.17 -8.05
C GLY A 369 5.17 1.79 -7.76
N ASN A 370 4.51 0.74 -8.22
CA ASN A 370 4.96 -0.65 -8.12
C ASN A 370 6.29 -0.87 -8.84
N TYR A 371 6.40 -0.35 -10.07
CA TYR A 371 7.66 -0.37 -10.80
C TYR A 371 8.80 0.27 -10.01
N TYR A 372 8.55 1.42 -9.36
CA TYR A 372 9.56 2.09 -8.55
C TYR A 372 10.06 1.22 -7.39
N TYR A 373 9.17 0.54 -6.68
CA TYR A 373 9.56 -0.36 -5.59
C TYR A 373 10.44 -1.51 -6.08
N GLY A 374 10.06 -2.13 -7.18
CA GLY A 374 10.86 -3.19 -7.77
C GLY A 374 12.21 -2.70 -8.31
N GLU A 375 12.24 -1.57 -9.04
CA GLU A 375 13.50 -0.99 -9.56
C GLU A 375 14.49 -0.72 -8.42
N THR A 376 14.02 -0.17 -7.29
CA THR A 376 14.89 0.13 -6.14
C THR A 376 15.53 -1.15 -5.58
N ASN A 377 14.78 -2.24 -5.53
CA ASN A 377 15.28 -3.52 -5.04
C ASN A 377 16.15 -4.27 -6.07
N ILE A 378 15.88 -4.15 -7.36
CA ILE A 378 16.80 -4.62 -8.41
C ILE A 378 18.14 -3.88 -8.33
N GLN A 379 18.14 -2.59 -8.04
CA GLN A 379 19.37 -1.82 -7.88
C GLN A 379 20.14 -2.19 -6.60
N TYR A 380 19.45 -2.63 -5.55
CA TYR A 380 20.06 -3.22 -4.36
C TYR A 380 20.77 -4.55 -4.69
N LEU A 381 20.10 -5.43 -5.45
CA LEU A 381 20.65 -6.74 -5.86
C LEU A 381 21.81 -6.60 -6.85
N LEU A 382 21.60 -5.82 -7.89
CA LEU A 382 22.50 -5.66 -9.04
C LEU A 382 22.52 -4.19 -9.49
N PRO A 383 23.46 -3.36 -8.99
CA PRO A 383 23.54 -1.94 -9.32
C PRO A 383 24.12 -1.69 -10.73
N LYS A 384 23.59 -2.40 -11.72
CA LYS A 384 24.00 -2.32 -13.14
C LYS A 384 22.83 -1.87 -14.00
N LYS A 385 23.08 -0.98 -14.97
CA LYS A 385 22.04 -0.45 -15.87
C LYS A 385 21.31 -1.55 -16.65
N TRP A 386 22.00 -2.59 -17.08
CA TRP A 386 21.37 -3.68 -17.84
C TRP A 386 20.34 -4.44 -16.99
N ALA A 387 20.60 -4.67 -15.69
CA ALA A 387 19.67 -5.38 -14.81
C ALA A 387 18.36 -4.60 -14.65
N VAL A 388 18.45 -3.29 -14.49
CA VAL A 388 17.28 -2.39 -14.47
C VAL A 388 16.52 -2.43 -15.78
N ASN A 389 17.21 -2.43 -16.91
CA ASN A 389 16.56 -2.50 -18.23
C ASN A 389 15.86 -3.85 -18.46
N VAL A 390 16.47 -4.96 -18.06
CA VAL A 390 15.81 -6.28 -18.09
C VAL A 390 14.56 -6.28 -17.23
N TYR A 391 14.64 -5.72 -16.02
CA TYR A 391 13.47 -5.59 -15.14
C TYR A 391 12.35 -4.75 -15.77
N ARG A 392 12.67 -3.64 -16.42
CA ARG A 392 11.71 -2.81 -17.17
C ARG A 392 10.97 -3.61 -18.25
N VAL A 393 11.71 -4.42 -19.01
CA VAL A 393 11.10 -5.29 -20.03
C VAL A 393 10.18 -6.31 -19.40
N ILE A 394 10.59 -6.95 -18.28
CA ILE A 394 9.74 -7.90 -17.54
C ILE A 394 8.46 -7.22 -17.09
N VAL A 395 8.54 -6.04 -16.45
CA VAL A 395 7.35 -5.28 -16.01
C VAL A 395 6.43 -4.98 -17.20
N CYS A 396 6.97 -4.52 -18.33
CA CYS A 396 6.17 -4.24 -19.53
C CYS A 396 5.45 -5.50 -20.04
N ILE A 397 6.11 -6.64 -20.05
CA ILE A 397 5.50 -7.93 -20.45
C ILE A 397 4.33 -8.26 -19.50
N PHE A 398 4.51 -8.14 -18.18
CA PHE A 398 3.48 -8.48 -17.21
C PHE A 398 2.36 -7.44 -17.10
N VAL A 399 2.56 -6.22 -17.51
CA VAL A 399 1.49 -5.24 -17.76
C VAL A 399 0.53 -5.73 -18.84
N TYR A 400 1.05 -6.29 -19.93
CA TYR A 400 0.22 -6.88 -20.98
C TYR A 400 -0.38 -8.23 -20.56
N VAL A 401 0.45 -9.16 -20.07
CA VAL A 401 0.01 -10.49 -19.66
C VAL A 401 -1.06 -10.40 -18.55
N GLY A 402 -0.86 -9.53 -17.57
CA GLY A 402 -1.80 -9.32 -16.48
C GLY A 402 -3.21 -8.90 -16.97
N SER A 403 -3.29 -8.09 -18.03
CA SER A 403 -4.58 -7.63 -18.56
C SER A 403 -5.45 -8.76 -19.15
N ILE A 404 -4.83 -9.86 -19.57
CA ILE A 404 -5.51 -11.00 -20.24
C ILE A 404 -5.66 -12.25 -19.35
N LEU A 405 -5.03 -12.25 -18.16
CA LEU A 405 -5.14 -13.38 -17.21
C LEU A 405 -6.50 -13.42 -16.51
N ASP A 406 -6.85 -14.60 -15.99
CA ASP A 406 -8.01 -14.81 -15.14
C ASP A 406 -7.88 -14.03 -13.82
N LEU A 407 -9.01 -13.48 -13.32
CA LEU A 407 -9.07 -12.68 -12.10
C LEU A 407 -8.54 -13.43 -10.88
N ASN A 408 -8.97 -14.71 -10.70
CA ASN A 408 -8.59 -15.50 -9.53
C ASN A 408 -7.10 -15.83 -9.55
N LEU A 409 -6.53 -16.07 -10.74
CA LEU A 409 -5.11 -16.32 -10.90
C LEU A 409 -4.28 -15.09 -10.51
N VAL A 410 -4.67 -13.91 -11.00
CA VAL A 410 -3.96 -12.67 -10.74
C VAL A 410 -3.98 -12.31 -9.25
N TRP A 411 -5.14 -12.40 -8.62
CA TRP A 411 -5.28 -12.14 -7.18
C TRP A 411 -4.61 -13.23 -6.32
N GLY A 412 -4.67 -14.50 -6.75
CA GLY A 412 -3.98 -15.59 -6.06
C GLY A 412 -2.46 -15.41 -6.05
N LEU A 413 -1.87 -15.02 -7.20
CA LEU A 413 -0.44 -14.70 -7.29
C LEU A 413 -0.06 -13.51 -6.39
N ALA A 414 -0.88 -12.46 -6.40
CA ALA A 414 -0.68 -11.30 -5.55
C ALA A 414 -0.72 -11.66 -4.06
N ASP A 415 -1.69 -12.47 -3.64
CA ASP A 415 -1.86 -12.88 -2.26
C ASP A 415 -0.68 -13.74 -1.75
N VAL A 416 -0.19 -14.68 -2.54
CA VAL A 416 0.95 -15.55 -2.15
C VAL A 416 2.24 -14.73 -2.07
N THR A 417 2.55 -13.93 -3.09
CA THR A 417 3.79 -13.15 -3.10
C THR A 417 3.79 -12.06 -2.02
N MET A 418 2.65 -11.41 -1.79
CA MET A 418 2.42 -10.47 -0.69
C MET A 418 2.65 -11.13 0.67
N GLY A 419 2.15 -12.36 0.84
CA GLY A 419 2.30 -13.11 2.08
C GLY A 419 3.75 -13.42 2.41
N ILE A 420 4.52 -13.91 1.44
CA ILE A 420 5.96 -14.19 1.62
C ILE A 420 6.71 -12.90 1.96
N MET A 421 6.41 -11.81 1.27
CA MET A 421 7.04 -10.51 1.49
C MET A 421 6.75 -9.99 2.91
N SER A 422 5.49 -10.03 3.34
CA SER A 422 5.09 -9.58 4.67
C SER A 422 5.72 -10.40 5.78
N LEU A 423 5.81 -11.72 5.62
CA LEU A 423 6.47 -12.60 6.59
C LEU A 423 7.90 -12.15 6.88
N LEU A 424 8.71 -11.94 5.83
CA LEU A 424 10.08 -11.48 5.98
C LEU A 424 10.14 -10.11 6.66
N ASN A 425 9.27 -9.19 6.25
CA ASN A 425 9.25 -7.84 6.80
C ASN A 425 8.83 -7.79 8.27
N LEU A 426 7.76 -8.49 8.64
CA LEU A 426 7.26 -8.50 10.02
C LEU A 426 8.30 -9.07 10.99
N ILE A 427 8.99 -10.15 10.62
CA ILE A 427 10.10 -10.70 11.41
C ILE A 427 11.21 -9.65 11.59
N ALA A 428 11.56 -8.95 10.51
CA ALA A 428 12.62 -7.94 10.55
C ALA A 428 12.27 -6.75 11.44
N ILE A 429 11.06 -6.20 11.33
CA ILE A 429 10.67 -5.03 12.15
C ILE A 429 10.51 -5.39 13.61
N ILE A 430 10.05 -6.60 13.95
CA ILE A 430 10.02 -7.11 15.34
C ILE A 430 11.46 -7.19 15.88
N GLY A 431 12.39 -7.77 15.12
CA GLY A 431 13.80 -7.88 15.51
C GLY A 431 14.49 -6.52 15.73
N LEU A 432 14.02 -5.47 15.03
CA LEU A 432 14.54 -4.10 15.14
C LEU A 432 13.66 -3.17 16.00
N SER A 433 12.70 -3.70 16.73
CA SER A 433 11.75 -2.91 17.52
C SER A 433 12.42 -1.99 18.56
N GLY A 434 13.56 -2.43 19.13
CA GLY A 434 14.35 -1.61 20.05
C GLY A 434 14.85 -0.31 19.41
N VAL A 435 15.26 -0.35 18.14
CA VAL A 435 15.69 0.82 17.37
C VAL A 435 14.50 1.77 17.16
N VAL A 436 13.34 1.23 16.75
CA VAL A 436 12.12 2.01 16.56
C VAL A 436 11.74 2.77 17.82
N TYR A 437 11.76 2.07 18.96
CA TYR A 437 11.41 2.66 20.26
C TYR A 437 12.34 3.80 20.66
N VAL A 438 13.64 3.61 20.52
CA VAL A 438 14.65 4.61 20.90
C VAL A 438 14.56 5.85 20.02
N VAL A 439 14.39 5.65 18.71
CA VAL A 439 14.20 6.75 17.73
C VAL A 439 12.92 7.52 18.01
N LEU A 440 11.82 6.83 18.29
CA LEU A 440 10.56 7.51 18.68
C LEU A 440 10.73 8.29 19.98
N LYS A 441 11.39 7.73 21.00
CA LYS A 441 11.62 8.39 22.27
C LYS A 441 12.45 9.68 22.11
N ASP A 442 13.47 9.66 21.26
CA ASP A 442 14.26 10.85 20.95
C ASP A 442 13.40 11.94 20.28
N TYR A 443 12.62 11.55 19.25
CA TYR A 443 11.67 12.45 18.61
C TYR A 443 10.74 13.13 19.62
N VAL A 444 10.07 12.33 20.44
CA VAL A 444 9.08 12.80 21.42
C VAL A 444 9.71 13.72 22.47
N LYS A 445 10.95 13.43 22.89
CA LYS A 445 11.68 14.28 23.85
C LYS A 445 11.92 15.68 23.27
N GLN A 446 12.38 15.77 22.03
CA GLN A 446 12.65 17.05 21.36
C GLN A 446 11.34 17.80 21.04
N HIS A 447 10.33 17.11 20.54
CA HIS A 447 9.01 17.68 20.21
C HIS A 447 8.33 18.29 21.45
N LYS A 448 8.39 17.62 22.62
CA LYS A 448 7.86 18.18 23.89
C LYS A 448 8.59 19.43 24.36
N GLN A 449 9.82 19.66 23.90
CA GLN A 449 10.59 20.90 24.17
C GLN A 449 10.25 22.03 23.19
N GLY A 450 9.26 21.84 22.30
CA GLY A 450 8.90 22.82 21.27
C GLY A 450 9.91 22.96 20.13
N LYS A 451 10.85 22.02 20.00
CA LYS A 451 11.86 22.01 18.95
C LYS A 451 11.36 21.24 17.73
N ASP A 452 11.83 21.58 16.54
CA ASP A 452 11.72 20.69 15.38
C ASP A 452 12.77 19.56 15.54
N PRO A 453 12.36 18.28 15.65
CA PRO A 453 13.28 17.22 15.98
C PRO A 453 14.36 16.99 14.91
N GLU A 454 15.60 16.89 15.35
CA GLU A 454 16.77 16.55 14.56
C GLU A 454 17.43 15.28 15.10
N PHE A 455 17.87 14.41 14.20
CA PHE A 455 18.39 13.11 14.55
C PHE A 455 19.91 13.07 14.47
N TYR A 456 20.55 12.76 15.60
CA TYR A 456 21.99 12.54 15.72
C TYR A 456 22.25 11.20 16.41
N LEU A 457 23.18 10.40 15.88
CA LEU A 457 23.46 9.06 16.37
C LEU A 457 24.02 9.05 17.80
N ASP A 458 24.82 10.06 18.16
CA ASP A 458 25.42 10.22 19.49
C ASP A 458 24.45 10.70 20.59
N ASN A 459 23.24 11.11 20.23
CA ASN A 459 22.19 11.46 21.21
C ASN A 459 21.42 10.24 21.75
N LEU A 460 21.62 9.08 21.13
CA LEU A 460 20.85 7.88 21.45
C LEU A 460 21.49 7.06 22.58
N PRO A 461 20.68 6.40 23.44
CA PRO A 461 21.19 5.55 24.51
C PRO A 461 21.72 4.19 24.01
N ILE A 462 21.55 3.87 22.73
CA ILE A 462 22.07 2.67 22.09
C ILE A 462 22.91 3.05 20.88
N LYS A 463 23.91 2.24 20.58
CA LYS A 463 24.68 2.39 19.36
C LYS A 463 23.89 1.79 18.19
N ILE A 464 23.67 2.57 17.13
CA ILE A 464 23.08 2.11 15.89
C ILE A 464 24.20 2.02 14.85
N ASP A 465 24.64 0.79 14.58
CA ASP A 465 25.66 0.54 13.57
C ASP A 465 25.08 0.65 12.14
N ASN A 466 25.94 0.98 11.19
CA ASN A 466 25.61 1.04 9.75
C ASN A 466 24.55 2.08 9.32
N ALA A 467 24.18 3.04 10.16
CA ALA A 467 23.28 4.15 9.83
C ALA A 467 24.02 5.28 9.08
N THR A 468 24.60 4.97 7.93
CA THR A 468 25.60 5.78 7.21
C THR A 468 25.10 7.09 6.64
N ALA A 469 23.80 7.32 6.58
CA ALA A 469 23.22 8.57 6.09
C ALA A 469 23.07 9.64 7.18
N TRP A 470 23.32 9.30 8.43
CA TRP A 470 23.19 10.17 9.60
C TRP A 470 24.54 10.48 10.22
N LYS A 471 24.66 11.65 10.83
CA LYS A 471 25.90 12.15 11.42
C LYS A 471 25.85 12.11 12.94
N ASN A 472 27.02 12.27 13.53
CA ASN A 472 27.17 12.64 14.94
C ASN A 472 27.07 14.16 15.09
N LYS A 473 26.53 14.63 16.22
CA LYS A 473 26.38 16.07 16.49
C LYS A 473 27.72 16.83 16.48
N LYS A 474 28.82 16.12 16.77
CA LYS A 474 30.19 16.69 16.78
C LYS A 474 30.75 16.92 15.37
N GLU A 475 30.08 16.46 14.32
CA GLU A 475 30.52 16.54 12.92
C GLU A 475 29.82 17.68 12.15
N ASP A 476 28.89 18.40 12.76
CA ASP A 476 28.24 19.63 12.27
C ASP A 476 28.93 20.87 12.83
#